data_dffb14c7faa08af6231656236b48f940
#
_entry.id   dffb14c7faa08af6231656236b48f940
#
_cell.length_a   1.000
_cell.length_b   1.000
_cell.length_c   1.000
_cell.angle_alpha   90.00
_cell.angle_beta   90.00
_cell.angle_gamma   90.00
#
_symmetry.space_group_name_H-M   'P 1'
#
loop_
_entity.id
_entity.type
_entity.pdbx_description
1 polymer ?
#
loop_
_entity_poly.entity_id
_entity_poly.type
_entity_poly.pdbx_seq_one_letter_code
_entity_poly.pdbx_strand_id
1 'polypeptide(L)'
;MVTYAYLRVSTNQQDVDNQRHGILEYANKNSLGHLEFISDSVSGQKRWRDRELGQLLVQTATAGDLIVFAEISRMARSTLQVLEILECCMERELTVHIAKQQMVLDDNLPSRIIATVLGLAAEIERELISMRTKEALAKRKASGKPLGRPKGRQSAKLKLDPRKEEIKLYLDKGISKRSIAKLVDCAPSTLYYWLERNQLSKSKSHH
;
A
#
# COMPACT_ATOMS: atom_id res chain seq x y z
N MET A 1 17.13 9.29 -23.40
CA MET A 1 17.57 9.08 -22.01
C MET A 1 17.02 10.24 -21.18
N VAL A 2 16.08 9.96 -20.32
CA VAL A 2 15.49 10.91 -19.37
C VAL A 2 15.96 10.51 -17.97
N THR A 3 16.15 11.49 -17.08
CA THR A 3 16.52 11.24 -15.68
C THR A 3 15.34 11.60 -14.80
N TYR A 4 14.71 10.60 -14.20
CA TYR A 4 13.60 10.75 -13.28
C TYR A 4 14.10 10.77 -11.82
N ALA A 5 13.60 11.70 -11.03
CA ALA A 5 13.88 11.83 -9.60
C ALA A 5 12.62 11.50 -8.80
N TYR A 6 12.61 10.37 -8.11
CA TYR A 6 11.46 9.94 -7.34
C TYR A 6 11.50 10.45 -5.90
N LEU A 7 10.41 11.10 -5.48
CA LEU A 7 10.19 11.61 -4.13
C LEU A 7 9.00 10.91 -3.49
N ARG A 8 9.22 10.30 -2.33
CA ARG A 8 8.12 9.79 -1.52
C ARG A 8 7.67 10.84 -0.53
N VAL A 9 6.49 11.41 -0.76
CA VAL A 9 5.91 12.45 0.07
C VAL A 9 5.28 11.82 1.32
N SER A 10 5.76 12.27 2.50
CA SER A 10 5.11 12.05 3.80
C SER A 10 4.34 13.32 4.19
N THR A 11 3.59 13.28 5.30
CA THR A 11 2.95 14.50 5.86
C THR A 11 3.94 15.57 6.31
N ASN A 12 5.23 15.25 6.33
CA ASN A 12 6.30 16.17 6.70
C ASN A 12 6.97 16.76 5.45
N GLN A 13 6.67 18.03 5.15
CA GLN A 13 7.23 18.77 4.01
C GLN A 13 8.76 18.83 4.06
N GLN A 14 9.35 19.01 5.25
CA GLN A 14 10.80 19.08 5.43
C GLN A 14 11.53 17.81 4.96
N ASP A 15 10.90 16.65 5.10
CA ASP A 15 11.47 15.38 4.62
C ASP A 15 11.54 15.34 3.09
N VAL A 16 10.52 15.88 2.41
CA VAL A 16 10.47 15.96 0.94
C VAL A 16 11.55 16.93 0.42
N ASP A 17 11.70 18.08 1.07
CA ASP A 17 12.69 19.08 0.68
C ASP A 17 14.12 18.54 0.87
N ASN A 18 14.37 17.79 1.94
CA ASN A 18 15.65 17.12 2.17
C ASN A 18 15.94 16.05 1.11
N GLN A 19 14.94 15.24 0.71
CA GLN A 19 15.10 14.27 -0.38
C GLN A 19 15.44 14.98 -1.68
N ARG A 20 14.70 16.05 -2.02
CA ARG A 20 14.93 16.83 -3.24
C ARG A 20 16.33 17.42 -3.27
N HIS A 21 16.76 18.03 -2.17
CA HIS A 21 18.09 18.63 -2.05
C HIS A 21 19.20 17.59 -2.25
N GLY A 22 19.10 16.43 -1.56
CA GLY A 22 20.09 15.36 -1.68
C GLY A 22 20.17 14.76 -3.10
N ILE A 23 19.04 14.64 -3.81
CA ILE A 23 19.01 14.19 -5.18
C ILE A 23 19.65 15.22 -6.13
N LEU A 24 19.35 16.53 -5.95
CA LEU A 24 19.93 17.59 -6.77
C LEU A 24 21.44 17.69 -6.59
N GLU A 25 21.93 17.61 -5.36
CA GLU A 25 23.36 17.60 -5.08
C GLU A 25 24.07 16.41 -5.75
N TYR A 26 23.47 15.23 -5.61
CA TYR A 26 23.98 14.01 -6.26
C TYR A 26 24.00 14.12 -7.78
N ALA A 27 22.92 14.60 -8.37
CA ALA A 27 22.78 14.74 -9.82
C ALA A 27 23.79 15.75 -10.39
N ASN A 28 23.99 16.88 -9.71
CA ASN A 28 25.01 17.87 -10.09
C ASN A 28 26.40 17.29 -10.06
N LYS A 29 26.75 16.55 -8.97
CA LYS A 29 28.05 15.91 -8.81
C LYS A 29 28.33 14.87 -9.91
N ASN A 30 27.30 14.15 -10.34
CA ASN A 30 27.42 13.07 -11.33
C ASN A 30 27.03 13.49 -12.75
N SER A 31 26.78 14.78 -12.98
CA SER A 31 26.43 15.35 -14.30
C SER A 31 25.23 14.66 -14.96
N LEU A 32 24.19 14.33 -14.17
CA LEU A 32 23.02 13.59 -14.65
C LEU A 32 22.06 14.46 -15.50
N GLY A 33 22.33 15.74 -15.68
CA GLY A 33 21.55 16.64 -16.52
C GLY A 33 20.22 17.07 -15.89
N HIS A 34 19.21 17.23 -16.72
CA HIS A 34 17.87 17.65 -16.27
C HIS A 34 17.13 16.51 -15.55
N LEU A 35 16.49 16.85 -14.44
CA LEU A 35 15.71 15.91 -13.62
C LEU A 35 14.21 16.17 -13.74
N GLU A 36 13.45 15.14 -14.06
CA GLU A 36 12.00 15.13 -13.96
C GLU A 36 11.58 14.56 -12.60
N PHE A 37 10.97 15.41 -11.76
CA PHE A 37 10.56 15.02 -10.42
C PHE A 37 9.19 14.37 -10.40
N ILE A 38 9.11 13.14 -9.90
CA ILE A 38 7.87 12.39 -9.67
C ILE A 38 7.62 12.32 -8.17
N SER A 39 6.51 12.86 -7.71
CA SER A 39 6.15 12.90 -6.29
C SER A 39 5.01 11.94 -5.99
N ASP A 40 5.23 11.02 -5.05
CA ASP A 40 4.28 9.99 -4.68
C ASP A 40 3.76 10.21 -3.25
N SER A 41 2.51 10.65 -3.13
CA SER A 41 1.84 10.85 -1.85
C SER A 41 1.22 9.55 -1.35
N VAL A 42 1.93 8.80 -0.50
CA VAL A 42 1.51 7.45 -0.13
C VAL A 42 1.19 7.31 1.34
N SER A 43 -0.06 6.91 1.62
CA SER A 43 -0.38 6.18 2.85
C SER A 43 0.26 4.78 2.78
N GLY A 44 0.99 4.38 3.82
CA GLY A 44 1.99 3.31 3.81
C GLY A 44 1.58 1.89 3.48
N GLN A 45 0.43 1.61 2.91
CA GLN A 45 -0.06 0.25 2.63
C GLN A 45 -0.20 -0.10 1.15
N LYS A 46 -0.09 0.86 0.23
CA LYS A 46 -0.19 0.58 -1.20
C LYS A 46 1.08 -0.12 -1.71
N ARG A 47 0.90 -1.13 -2.53
CA ARG A 47 2.00 -1.77 -3.26
C ARG A 47 2.64 -0.76 -4.21
N TRP A 48 3.93 -0.89 -4.50
CA TRP A 48 4.64 0.04 -5.38
C TRP A 48 4.04 0.12 -6.79
N ARG A 49 3.47 -0.98 -7.31
CA ARG A 49 2.81 -1.04 -8.63
C ARG A 49 1.54 -0.18 -8.71
N ASP A 50 0.88 0.07 -7.58
CA ASP A 50 -0.37 0.85 -7.49
C ASP A 50 -0.11 2.34 -7.18
N ARG A 51 1.13 2.78 -7.35
CA ARG A 51 1.61 4.13 -7.04
C ARG A 51 2.11 4.82 -8.30
N GLU A 52 2.44 6.14 -8.19
CA GLU A 52 3.14 6.89 -9.24
C GLU A 52 4.47 6.22 -9.63
N LEU A 53 5.16 5.58 -8.69
CA LEU A 53 6.34 4.77 -8.99
C LEU A 53 6.03 3.62 -9.97
N GLY A 54 4.90 2.95 -9.80
CA GLY A 54 4.48 1.88 -10.70
C GLY A 54 4.18 2.40 -12.09
N GLN A 55 3.48 3.54 -12.23
CA GLN A 55 3.26 4.20 -13.51
C GLN A 55 4.57 4.59 -14.17
N LEU A 56 5.48 5.22 -13.40
CA LEU A 56 6.80 5.60 -13.88
C LEU A 56 7.54 4.40 -14.45
N LEU A 57 7.74 3.35 -13.64
CA LEU A 57 8.59 2.22 -14.01
C LEU A 57 7.97 1.33 -15.09
N VAL A 58 6.62 1.18 -15.12
CA VAL A 58 5.97 0.22 -16.02
C VAL A 58 5.47 0.88 -17.32
N GLN A 59 5.05 2.16 -17.26
CA GLN A 59 4.39 2.81 -18.39
C GLN A 59 5.19 3.95 -19.01
N THR A 60 5.94 4.72 -18.20
CA THR A 60 6.56 5.98 -18.65
C THR A 60 8.03 5.80 -19.05
N ALA A 61 8.84 5.22 -18.16
CA ALA A 61 10.27 5.05 -18.38
C ALA A 61 10.56 4.03 -19.49
N THR A 62 11.57 4.29 -20.27
CA THR A 62 12.03 3.45 -21.39
C THR A 62 13.47 2.99 -21.17
N ALA A 63 13.87 1.96 -21.90
CA ALA A 63 15.24 1.42 -21.83
C ALA A 63 16.30 2.54 -21.97
N GLY A 64 17.29 2.51 -21.08
CA GLY A 64 18.33 3.52 -21.00
C GLY A 64 17.99 4.76 -20.17
N ASP A 65 16.80 4.87 -19.62
CA ASP A 65 16.45 5.97 -18.71
C ASP A 65 17.02 5.73 -17.29
N LEU A 66 17.21 6.82 -16.55
CA LEU A 66 17.76 6.82 -15.19
C LEU A 66 16.67 7.12 -14.16
N ILE A 67 16.66 6.36 -13.07
CA ILE A 67 15.78 6.58 -11.94
C ILE A 67 16.61 6.91 -10.70
N VAL A 68 16.45 8.09 -10.12
CA VAL A 68 17.22 8.54 -8.95
C VAL A 68 16.32 8.52 -7.71
N PHE A 69 16.74 7.78 -6.68
CA PHE A 69 16.13 7.78 -5.35
C PHE A 69 17.05 8.47 -4.34
N ALA A 70 16.49 9.18 -3.36
CA ALA A 70 17.29 9.78 -2.29
C ALA A 70 18.03 8.73 -1.46
N GLU A 71 17.34 7.66 -1.07
CA GLU A 71 17.89 6.50 -0.33
C GLU A 71 17.01 5.27 -0.54
N ILE A 72 17.54 4.07 -0.24
CA ILE A 72 16.81 2.79 -0.40
C ILE A 72 15.47 2.78 0.35
N SER A 73 15.42 3.35 1.55
CA SER A 73 14.20 3.42 2.36
C SER A 73 13.07 4.25 1.73
N ARG A 74 13.37 5.04 0.70
CA ARG A 74 12.38 5.83 -0.07
C ARG A 74 11.81 5.07 -1.25
N MET A 75 12.48 4.03 -1.73
CA MET A 75 11.94 3.14 -2.76
C MET A 75 10.70 2.40 -2.24
N ALA A 76 10.85 1.70 -1.13
CA ALA A 76 9.78 0.91 -0.51
C ALA A 76 9.96 0.79 1.01
N ARG A 77 8.96 0.20 1.68
CA ARG A 77 8.97 -0.04 3.13
C ARG A 77 9.45 -1.43 3.54
N SER A 78 9.54 -2.35 2.62
CA SER A 78 10.09 -3.69 2.86
C SER A 78 11.17 -3.98 1.85
N THR A 79 12.17 -4.74 2.28
CA THR A 79 13.29 -5.17 1.45
C THR A 79 12.80 -5.96 0.24
N LEU A 80 11.72 -6.75 0.38
CA LEU A 80 11.09 -7.46 -0.73
C LEU A 80 10.61 -6.51 -1.84
N GLN A 81 9.89 -5.44 -1.48
CA GLN A 81 9.42 -4.47 -2.48
C GLN A 81 10.59 -3.72 -3.15
N VAL A 82 11.68 -3.48 -2.41
CA VAL A 82 12.90 -2.91 -3.01
C VAL A 82 13.45 -3.83 -4.09
N LEU A 83 13.50 -5.14 -3.82
CA LEU A 83 13.94 -6.12 -4.81
C LEU A 83 13.03 -6.19 -6.03
N GLU A 84 11.71 -6.26 -5.82
CA GLU A 84 10.74 -6.27 -6.93
C GLU A 84 10.89 -5.02 -7.81
N ILE A 85 11.20 -3.86 -7.23
CA ILE A 85 11.47 -2.62 -7.96
C ILE A 85 12.78 -2.73 -8.75
N LEU A 86 13.85 -3.21 -8.13
CA LEU A 86 15.15 -3.38 -8.78
C LEU A 86 15.07 -4.40 -9.92
N GLU A 87 14.40 -5.52 -9.70
CA GLU A 87 14.16 -6.54 -10.74
C GLU A 87 13.41 -5.94 -11.93
N CYS A 88 12.32 -5.20 -11.67
CA CYS A 88 11.57 -4.50 -12.70
C CYS A 88 12.44 -3.48 -13.47
N CYS A 89 13.32 -2.75 -12.79
CA CYS A 89 14.23 -1.81 -13.45
C CYS A 89 15.24 -2.54 -14.33
N MET A 90 15.81 -3.64 -13.86
CA MET A 90 16.77 -4.45 -14.63
C MET A 90 16.12 -5.10 -15.86
N GLU A 91 14.92 -5.69 -15.73
CA GLU A 91 14.17 -6.26 -16.86
C GLU A 91 13.82 -5.22 -17.94
N ARG A 92 13.74 -3.96 -17.55
CA ARG A 92 13.41 -2.84 -18.44
C ARG A 92 14.62 -2.02 -18.88
N GLU A 93 15.82 -2.49 -18.56
CA GLU A 93 17.09 -1.81 -18.88
C GLU A 93 17.15 -0.37 -18.33
N LEU A 94 16.58 -0.14 -17.14
CA LEU A 94 16.62 1.14 -16.44
C LEU A 94 17.80 1.13 -15.46
N THR A 95 18.54 2.24 -15.40
CA THR A 95 19.61 2.41 -14.42
C THR A 95 19.09 3.08 -13.16
N VAL A 96 19.35 2.51 -11.99
CA VAL A 96 18.92 3.06 -10.70
C VAL A 96 20.08 3.70 -9.97
N HIS A 97 19.91 4.95 -9.58
CA HIS A 97 20.85 5.70 -8.76
C HIS A 97 20.27 5.90 -7.34
N ILE A 98 21.10 5.69 -6.32
CA ILE A 98 20.74 5.90 -4.92
C ILE A 98 21.68 6.96 -4.35
N ALA A 99 21.18 8.19 -4.24
CA ALA A 99 22.00 9.38 -3.99
C ALA A 99 22.78 9.30 -2.67
N LYS A 100 22.11 8.97 -1.56
CA LYS A 100 22.73 8.92 -0.23
C LYS A 100 23.83 7.86 -0.11
N GLN A 101 23.63 6.70 -0.73
CA GLN A 101 24.59 5.60 -0.73
C GLN A 101 25.65 5.71 -1.83
N GLN A 102 25.56 6.70 -2.71
CA GLN A 102 26.41 6.88 -3.87
C GLN A 102 26.49 5.60 -4.73
N MET A 103 25.37 4.90 -4.88
CA MET A 103 25.28 3.62 -5.59
C MET A 103 24.61 3.79 -6.94
N VAL A 104 25.12 3.07 -7.92
CA VAL A 104 24.53 2.89 -9.25
C VAL A 104 24.23 1.40 -9.42
N LEU A 105 22.99 1.09 -9.75
CA LEU A 105 22.52 -0.27 -10.01
C LEU A 105 22.01 -0.31 -11.47
N ASP A 106 22.73 -1.02 -12.28
CA ASP A 106 22.48 -1.29 -13.69
C ASP A 106 22.50 -2.80 -13.95
N ASP A 107 22.49 -3.25 -15.18
CA ASP A 107 22.51 -4.70 -15.52
C ASP A 107 23.93 -5.31 -15.46
N ASN A 108 24.86 -4.75 -14.69
CA ASN A 108 26.19 -5.33 -14.52
C ASN A 108 26.23 -6.37 -13.38
N LEU A 109 27.32 -7.18 -13.39
CA LEU A 109 27.51 -8.25 -12.39
C LEU A 109 27.50 -7.75 -10.92
N PRO A 110 28.15 -6.64 -10.55
CA PRO A 110 28.07 -6.09 -9.20
C PRO A 110 26.65 -5.75 -8.76
N SER A 111 25.83 -5.14 -9.63
CA SER A 111 24.44 -4.80 -9.36
C SER A 111 23.59 -6.05 -9.12
N ARG A 112 23.79 -7.11 -9.89
CA ARG A 112 23.13 -8.41 -9.69
C ARG A 112 23.52 -9.05 -8.36
N ILE A 113 24.76 -8.96 -7.95
CA ILE A 113 25.22 -9.45 -6.64
C ILE A 113 24.54 -8.67 -5.51
N ILE A 114 24.47 -7.35 -5.60
CA ILE A 114 23.80 -6.50 -4.62
C ILE A 114 22.31 -6.86 -4.53
N ALA A 115 21.62 -7.01 -5.65
CA ALA A 115 20.22 -7.43 -5.70
C ALA A 115 20.03 -8.81 -5.02
N THR A 116 20.93 -9.76 -5.28
CA THR A 116 20.87 -11.10 -4.64
C THR A 116 21.08 -11.01 -3.13
N VAL A 117 22.03 -10.23 -2.65
CA VAL A 117 22.27 -10.03 -1.20
C VAL A 117 21.08 -9.36 -0.53
N LEU A 118 20.50 -8.35 -1.16
CA LEU A 118 19.26 -7.72 -0.66
C LEU A 118 18.10 -8.74 -0.62
N GLY A 119 18.03 -9.66 -1.61
CA GLY A 119 17.05 -10.76 -1.64
C GLY A 119 17.15 -11.68 -0.44
N LEU A 120 18.33 -12.16 -0.17
CA LEU A 120 18.60 -13.00 1.00
C LEU A 120 18.28 -12.26 2.31
N ALA A 121 18.65 -10.99 2.42
CA ALA A 121 18.32 -10.17 3.59
C ALA A 121 16.80 -10.04 3.78
N ALA A 122 16.04 -9.88 2.69
CA ALA A 122 14.57 -9.82 2.74
C ALA A 122 13.93 -11.15 3.19
N GLU A 123 14.47 -12.28 2.77
CA GLU A 123 14.02 -13.60 3.22
C GLU A 123 14.25 -13.79 4.72
N ILE A 124 15.47 -13.49 5.19
CA ILE A 124 15.84 -13.57 6.61
C ILE A 124 14.93 -12.65 7.45
N GLU A 125 14.70 -11.40 7.04
CA GLU A 125 13.80 -10.48 7.73
C GLU A 125 12.38 -11.06 7.85
N ARG A 126 11.86 -11.65 6.77
CA ARG A 126 10.54 -12.27 6.73
C ARG A 126 10.42 -13.46 7.69
N GLU A 127 11.45 -14.31 7.72
CA GLU A 127 11.52 -15.43 8.66
C GLU A 127 11.54 -14.96 10.12
N LEU A 128 12.36 -13.95 10.42
CA LEU A 128 12.45 -13.37 11.76
C LEU A 128 11.09 -12.75 12.21
N ILE A 129 10.40 -12.04 11.33
CA ILE A 129 9.06 -11.49 11.61
C ILE A 129 8.06 -12.64 11.86
N SER A 130 8.11 -13.70 11.04
CA SER A 130 7.25 -14.88 11.20
C SER A 130 7.50 -15.57 12.54
N MET A 131 8.76 -15.79 12.93
CA MET A 131 9.12 -16.38 14.22
C MET A 131 8.63 -15.53 15.40
N ARG A 132 8.89 -14.22 15.39
CA ARG A 132 8.42 -13.30 16.45
C ARG A 132 6.90 -13.30 16.56
N THR A 133 6.18 -13.36 15.42
CA THR A 133 4.72 -13.43 15.42
C THR A 133 4.22 -14.73 16.01
N LYS A 134 4.82 -15.88 15.65
CA LYS A 134 4.48 -17.20 16.22
C LYS A 134 4.72 -17.24 17.74
N GLU A 135 5.87 -16.73 18.19
CA GLU A 135 6.20 -16.64 19.61
C GLU A 135 5.20 -15.74 20.37
N ALA A 136 4.89 -14.57 19.85
CA ALA A 136 3.92 -13.66 20.46
C ALA A 136 2.51 -14.28 20.54
N LEU A 137 2.07 -14.99 19.50
CA LEU A 137 0.80 -15.71 19.50
C LEU A 137 0.81 -16.90 20.49
N ALA A 138 1.91 -17.65 20.54
CA ALA A 138 2.08 -18.75 21.52
C ALA A 138 2.03 -18.24 22.96
N LYS A 139 2.76 -17.16 23.27
CA LYS A 139 2.73 -16.50 24.58
C LYS A 139 1.33 -16.01 24.95
N ARG A 140 0.61 -15.42 23.98
CA ARG A 140 -0.78 -14.96 24.20
C ARG A 140 -1.72 -16.14 24.45
N LYS A 141 -1.57 -17.25 23.73
CA LYS A 141 -2.34 -18.49 23.91
C LYS A 141 -2.05 -19.10 25.31
N ALA A 142 -0.79 -19.18 25.70
CA ALA A 142 -0.37 -19.69 27.00
C ALA A 142 -0.91 -18.84 28.16
N SER A 143 -1.07 -17.54 28.01
CA SER A 143 -1.70 -16.64 28.97
C SER A 143 -3.23 -16.67 28.99
N GLY A 144 -3.87 -17.63 28.30
CA GLY A 144 -5.33 -17.77 28.25
C GLY A 144 -6.06 -16.67 27.48
N LYS A 145 -5.35 -15.75 26.80
CA LYS A 145 -5.97 -14.65 26.08
C LYS A 145 -6.46 -15.12 24.69
N PRO A 146 -7.73 -14.86 24.32
CA PRO A 146 -8.28 -15.29 23.04
C PRO A 146 -7.50 -14.66 21.88
N LEU A 147 -7.29 -15.48 20.83
CA LEU A 147 -6.73 -15.03 19.57
C LEU A 147 -7.87 -14.61 18.63
N GLY A 148 -7.64 -13.53 17.89
CA GLY A 148 -8.61 -13.00 16.93
C GLY A 148 -9.56 -11.96 17.52
N ARG A 149 -10.65 -11.70 16.79
CA ARG A 149 -11.66 -10.69 17.18
C ARG A 149 -12.45 -11.21 18.41
N PRO A 150 -12.59 -10.42 19.48
CA PRO A 150 -13.40 -10.80 20.62
C PRO A 150 -14.84 -11.16 20.20
N LYS A 151 -15.36 -12.27 20.72
CA LYS A 151 -16.75 -12.68 20.50
C LYS A 151 -17.68 -11.56 20.97
N GLY A 152 -18.70 -11.23 20.18
CA GLY A 152 -19.68 -10.20 20.51
C GLY A 152 -19.24 -8.74 20.30
N ARG A 153 -18.00 -8.45 19.93
CA ARG A 153 -17.59 -7.08 19.62
C ARG A 153 -18.27 -6.59 18.33
N GLN A 154 -19.25 -5.73 18.51
CA GLN A 154 -19.97 -5.09 17.41
C GLN A 154 -19.23 -3.84 16.95
N SER A 155 -19.28 -3.54 15.65
CA SER A 155 -18.74 -2.28 15.13
C SER A 155 -19.62 -1.12 15.58
N ALA A 156 -19.01 0.00 16.00
CA ALA A 156 -19.75 1.20 16.40
C ALA A 156 -20.52 1.80 15.23
N LYS A 157 -20.00 1.68 14.00
CA LYS A 157 -20.64 2.10 12.76
C LYS A 157 -20.80 0.90 11.83
N LEU A 158 -21.96 0.75 11.22
CA LEU A 158 -22.25 -0.26 10.22
C LEU A 158 -22.20 0.34 8.82
N LYS A 159 -21.92 -0.48 7.82
CA LYS A 159 -21.82 -0.06 6.40
C LYS A 159 -23.10 0.63 5.90
N LEU A 160 -24.28 0.24 6.44
CA LEU A 160 -25.56 0.76 6.02
C LEU A 160 -26.08 1.95 6.86
N ASP A 161 -25.38 2.36 7.92
CA ASP A 161 -25.80 3.49 8.77
C ASP A 161 -25.97 4.81 7.97
N PRO A 162 -25.11 5.16 7.00
CA PRO A 162 -25.31 6.37 6.20
C PRO A 162 -26.56 6.34 5.32
N ARG A 163 -27.10 5.14 5.01
CA ARG A 163 -28.28 4.95 4.16
C ARG A 163 -29.54 4.65 4.97
N LYS A 164 -29.54 4.94 6.25
CA LYS A 164 -30.62 4.61 7.19
C LYS A 164 -31.97 5.16 6.75
N GLU A 165 -32.03 6.44 6.39
CA GLU A 165 -33.30 7.10 6.00
C GLU A 165 -33.83 6.58 4.65
N GLU A 166 -32.93 6.27 3.71
CA GLU A 166 -33.26 5.64 2.43
C GLU A 166 -33.88 4.26 2.62
N ILE A 167 -33.26 3.43 3.49
CA ILE A 167 -33.76 2.09 3.79
C ILE A 167 -35.15 2.16 4.47
N LYS A 168 -35.34 3.09 5.39
CA LYS A 168 -36.67 3.31 6.01
C LYS A 168 -37.75 3.66 4.98
N LEU A 169 -37.43 4.60 4.08
CA LEU A 169 -38.36 5.01 3.02
C LEU A 169 -38.76 3.81 2.14
N TYR A 170 -37.83 2.91 1.82
CA TYR A 170 -38.16 1.71 1.05
C TYR A 170 -39.02 0.73 1.83
N LEU A 171 -38.79 0.57 3.14
CA LEU A 171 -39.62 -0.27 4.00
C LEU A 171 -41.05 0.29 4.12
N ASP A 172 -41.22 1.61 4.28
CA ASP A 172 -42.52 2.28 4.37
C ASP A 172 -43.31 2.18 3.05
N LYS A 173 -42.61 2.16 1.91
CA LYS A 173 -43.19 1.88 0.58
C LYS A 173 -43.50 0.41 0.32
N GLY A 174 -43.31 -0.48 1.29
CA GLY A 174 -43.60 -1.90 1.15
C GLY A 174 -42.64 -2.68 0.24
N ILE A 175 -41.48 -2.11 -0.09
CA ILE A 175 -40.51 -2.80 -0.94
C ILE A 175 -39.92 -4.00 -0.18
N SER A 176 -39.80 -5.15 -0.87
CA SER A 176 -39.30 -6.36 -0.25
C SER A 176 -37.86 -6.19 0.25
N LYS A 177 -37.52 -6.77 1.41
CA LYS A 177 -36.16 -6.70 1.99
C LYS A 177 -35.07 -7.20 1.02
N ARG A 178 -35.40 -8.19 0.17
CA ARG A 178 -34.47 -8.67 -0.88
C ARG A 178 -34.22 -7.63 -1.96
N SER A 179 -35.28 -6.91 -2.37
CA SER A 179 -35.17 -5.82 -3.34
C SER A 179 -34.41 -4.63 -2.75
N ILE A 180 -34.67 -4.28 -1.48
CA ILE A 180 -33.91 -3.23 -0.77
C ILE A 180 -32.44 -3.58 -0.71
N ALA A 181 -32.06 -4.84 -0.42
CA ALA A 181 -30.67 -5.26 -0.40
C ALA A 181 -29.97 -5.02 -1.75
N LYS A 182 -30.66 -5.27 -2.86
CA LYS A 182 -30.16 -4.96 -4.21
C LYS A 182 -30.02 -3.45 -4.45
N LEU A 183 -31.02 -2.65 -4.05
CA LEU A 183 -31.00 -1.18 -4.21
C LEU A 183 -29.87 -0.51 -3.43
N VAL A 184 -29.54 -1.03 -2.24
CA VAL A 184 -28.47 -0.49 -1.39
C VAL A 184 -27.12 -1.19 -1.62
N ASP A 185 -27.02 -2.05 -2.64
CA ASP A 185 -25.82 -2.80 -3.01
C ASP A 185 -25.18 -3.54 -1.83
N CYS A 186 -25.95 -4.43 -1.22
CA CYS A 186 -25.46 -5.28 -0.15
C CYS A 186 -26.05 -6.68 -0.20
N ALA A 187 -25.36 -7.63 0.46
CA ALA A 187 -25.91 -8.97 0.64
C ALA A 187 -27.18 -8.92 1.52
N PRO A 188 -28.21 -9.73 1.22
CA PRO A 188 -29.43 -9.80 2.04
C PRO A 188 -29.15 -10.03 3.52
N SER A 189 -28.21 -10.90 3.86
CA SER A 189 -27.80 -11.16 5.24
C SER A 189 -27.28 -9.91 5.95
N THR A 190 -26.56 -9.04 5.25
CA THR A 190 -26.06 -7.77 5.80
C THR A 190 -27.21 -6.81 6.11
N LEU A 191 -28.21 -6.74 5.21
CA LEU A 191 -29.39 -5.91 5.45
C LEU A 191 -30.22 -6.47 6.62
N TYR A 192 -30.49 -7.79 6.67
CA TYR A 192 -31.25 -8.39 7.77
C TYR A 192 -30.57 -8.15 9.12
N TYR A 193 -29.26 -8.36 9.23
CA TYR A 193 -28.52 -8.06 10.44
C TYR A 193 -28.61 -6.57 10.83
N TRP A 194 -28.51 -5.66 9.86
CA TRP A 194 -28.62 -4.23 10.09
C TRP A 194 -30.04 -3.81 10.56
N LEU A 195 -31.08 -4.37 9.95
CA LEU A 195 -32.49 -4.13 10.33
C LEU A 195 -32.78 -4.62 11.73
N GLU A 196 -32.30 -5.81 12.11
CA GLU A 196 -32.45 -6.36 13.44
C GLU A 196 -31.79 -5.44 14.49
N ARG A 197 -30.58 -5.03 14.23
CA ARG A 197 -29.83 -4.14 15.13
C ARG A 197 -30.45 -2.74 15.28
N ASN A 198 -31.09 -2.22 14.26
CA ASN A 198 -31.79 -0.93 14.28
C ASN A 198 -33.25 -1.07 14.69
N GLN A 199 -33.72 -2.27 15.11
CA GLN A 199 -35.11 -2.56 15.51
C GLN A 199 -36.14 -2.26 14.39
N LEU A 200 -35.74 -2.30 13.14
CA LEU A 200 -36.56 -2.07 11.94
C LEU A 200 -37.05 -3.37 11.29
N SER A 201 -36.85 -4.51 11.95
CA SER A 201 -37.20 -5.83 11.39
C SER A 201 -38.72 -6.12 11.35
N LYS A 202 -39.51 -5.44 12.14
CA LYS A 202 -40.98 -5.58 12.18
C LYS A 202 -41.63 -4.57 11.21
N SER A 203 -41.78 -4.92 9.93
CA SER A 203 -42.81 -4.28 9.13
C SER A 203 -44.17 -4.79 9.60
N LYS A 204 -45.08 -3.92 9.99
CA LYS A 204 -46.49 -4.24 10.21
C LYS A 204 -47.01 -4.87 8.91
N SER A 205 -47.36 -6.17 8.95
CA SER A 205 -48.26 -6.75 7.97
C SER A 205 -49.61 -6.04 8.17
N HIS A 206 -49.91 -5.10 7.31
CA HIS A 206 -51.29 -4.65 7.14
C HIS A 206 -52.00 -5.66 6.24
N HIS A 207 -53.02 -6.26 6.79
CA HIS A 207 -54.06 -6.99 6.08
C HIS A 207 -54.69 -6.12 4.99
#